data_f7e491e624d16e2b7dda497bbda56e18
#
_entry.id   f7e491e624d16e2b7dda497bbda56e18
#
_cell.length_a   1.000
_cell.length_b   1.000
_cell.length_c   1.000
_cell.angle_alpha   90.00
_cell.angle_beta   90.00
_cell.angle_gamma   90.00
#
_symmetry.space_group_name_H-M   'P 1'
#
loop_
_entity.id
_entity.type
_entity.pdbx_description
1 polymer ?
#
loop_
_entity_poly.entity_id
_entity_poly.type
_entity_poly.pdbx_seq_one_letter_code
_entity_poly.pdbx_strand_id
1 'polypeptide(L)'
;MIYVIVSAPGQPRNIKAKVLSHNRIEVSWLPPTDSANIRSYNVYFSDSSENQELQRVMEHNYVLEDLIPDTVYHIQVSVTTNGGEGEKSPIIEVKTSPLGKCKQYVGGVVKYPFCKQTELVV
;
A
#
# COMPACT_ATOMS: atom_id res chain seq x y z
N MET A 1 6.87 11.07 -41.79
CA MET A 1 6.72 11.57 -40.38
C MET A 1 6.93 10.41 -39.44
N ILE A 2 7.74 10.63 -38.43
CA ILE A 2 8.03 9.59 -37.48
C ILE A 2 7.27 9.88 -36.19
N TYR A 3 6.53 8.89 -35.71
CA TYR A 3 5.81 9.03 -34.47
C TYR A 3 6.56 8.24 -33.40
N VAL A 4 6.84 8.89 -32.30
CA VAL A 4 7.41 8.21 -31.15
C VAL A 4 6.27 7.87 -30.23
N ILE A 5 6.05 6.59 -30.04
CA ILE A 5 5.01 6.14 -29.14
C ILE A 5 5.65 5.82 -27.80
N VAL A 6 5.25 6.53 -26.78
CA VAL A 6 5.72 6.27 -25.42
C VAL A 6 4.63 5.52 -24.70
N SER A 7 4.86 4.24 -24.45
CA SER A 7 3.87 3.40 -23.81
C SER A 7 3.82 3.71 -22.32
N ALA A 8 2.65 3.55 -21.74
CA ALA A 8 2.51 3.61 -20.30
C ALA A 8 3.29 2.45 -19.67
N PRO A 9 3.78 2.62 -18.44
CA PRO A 9 4.54 1.58 -17.78
C PRO A 9 3.67 0.40 -17.38
N GLY A 10 4.31 -0.73 -17.11
CA GLY A 10 3.62 -1.88 -16.58
C GLY A 10 3.26 -1.71 -15.12
N GLN A 11 2.62 -2.72 -14.55
CA GLN A 11 2.23 -2.71 -13.15
C GLN A 11 3.46 -2.91 -12.26
N PRO A 12 3.46 -2.33 -11.06
CA PRO A 12 4.46 -2.69 -10.05
C PRO A 12 4.32 -4.17 -9.70
N ARG A 13 5.38 -4.76 -9.19
CA ARG A 13 5.42 -6.19 -8.89
C ARG A 13 5.49 -6.42 -7.39
N ASN A 14 5.06 -7.61 -6.97
CA ASN A 14 5.20 -8.04 -5.58
C ASN A 14 4.69 -7.04 -4.57
N ILE A 15 3.44 -6.61 -4.75
CA ILE A 15 2.82 -5.70 -3.79
C ILE A 15 2.62 -6.46 -2.49
N LYS A 16 3.14 -5.91 -1.41
CA LYS A 16 3.00 -6.51 -0.09
C LYS A 16 2.50 -5.46 0.88
N ALA A 17 1.71 -5.89 1.83
CA ALA A 17 1.23 -5.01 2.87
C ALA A 17 1.44 -5.66 4.22
N LYS A 18 1.91 -4.88 5.18
CA LYS A 18 2.16 -5.35 6.53
C LYS A 18 1.42 -4.45 7.50
N VAL A 19 0.57 -5.05 8.32
CA VAL A 19 -0.15 -4.28 9.32
C VAL A 19 0.82 -3.95 10.45
N LEU A 20 1.04 -2.66 10.68
CA LEU A 20 1.94 -2.22 11.75
C LEU A 20 1.18 -2.00 13.05
N SER A 21 -0.04 -1.51 12.97
CA SER A 21 -0.84 -1.22 14.16
C SER A 21 -2.30 -1.08 13.78
N HIS A 22 -3.10 -0.61 14.73
CA HIS A 22 -4.53 -0.38 14.47
C HIS A 22 -4.78 0.73 13.45
N ASN A 23 -3.81 1.59 13.20
CA ASN A 23 -4.02 2.71 12.28
C ASN A 23 -2.90 2.88 11.26
N ARG A 24 -2.04 1.88 11.09
CA ARG A 24 -0.92 1.96 10.15
C ARG A 24 -0.73 0.68 9.37
N ILE A 25 -0.48 0.82 8.08
CA ILE A 25 -0.15 -0.31 7.20
C ILE A 25 1.03 0.11 6.34
N GLU A 26 2.06 -0.72 6.29
CA GLU A 26 3.18 -0.48 5.40
C GLU A 26 2.97 -1.25 4.11
N VAL A 27 3.05 -0.56 2.98
CA VAL A 27 2.91 -1.14 1.66
C VAL A 27 4.27 -1.06 0.98
N SER A 28 4.67 -2.14 0.34
CA SER A 28 5.93 -2.16 -0.41
C SER A 28 5.72 -2.89 -1.73
N TRP A 29 6.58 -2.60 -2.69
CA TRP A 29 6.46 -3.17 -4.04
C TRP A 29 7.81 -3.11 -4.74
N LEU A 30 7.88 -3.76 -5.90
CA LEU A 30 9.04 -3.69 -6.77
C LEU A 30 8.64 -2.96 -8.05
N PRO A 31 9.60 -2.31 -8.71
CA PRO A 31 9.31 -1.63 -9.98
C PRO A 31 8.95 -2.64 -11.07
N PRO A 32 8.24 -2.21 -12.10
CA PRO A 32 7.97 -3.07 -13.25
C PRO A 32 9.28 -3.49 -13.91
N THR A 33 9.26 -4.63 -14.58
CA THR A 33 10.47 -5.16 -15.22
C THR A 33 10.86 -4.40 -16.47
N ASP A 34 9.89 -3.77 -17.11
CA ASP A 34 10.09 -3.18 -18.44
C ASP A 34 10.07 -1.66 -18.46
N SER A 35 10.11 -1.03 -17.32
CA SER A 35 10.03 0.43 -17.28
C SER A 35 11.33 1.06 -16.86
N ALA A 36 11.70 2.10 -17.58
CA ALA A 36 12.82 2.95 -17.23
C ALA A 36 12.27 4.33 -16.93
N ASN A 37 13.06 5.15 -16.27
CA ASN A 37 12.71 6.54 -15.98
C ASN A 37 11.40 6.69 -15.23
N ILE A 38 11.26 5.90 -14.17
CA ILE A 38 10.09 5.99 -13.30
C ILE A 38 10.13 7.33 -12.57
N ARG A 39 9.04 8.08 -12.67
CA ARG A 39 8.94 9.39 -12.04
C ARG A 39 8.36 9.30 -10.64
N SER A 40 7.37 8.45 -10.45
CA SER A 40 6.75 8.27 -9.14
C SER A 40 5.87 7.03 -9.15
N TYR A 41 5.43 6.66 -7.97
CA TYR A 41 4.43 5.63 -7.79
C TYR A 41 3.19 6.29 -7.20
N ASN A 42 2.05 5.72 -7.48
CA ASN A 42 0.78 6.22 -6.96
C ASN A 42 0.17 5.12 -6.10
N VAL A 43 -0.03 5.39 -4.83
CA VAL A 43 -0.65 4.44 -3.91
C VAL A 43 -2.10 4.85 -3.73
N TYR A 44 -3.00 3.97 -4.15
CA TYR A 44 -4.43 4.19 -4.01
C TYR A 44 -4.93 3.32 -2.88
N PHE A 45 -5.66 3.89 -1.95
CA PHE A 45 -6.22 3.10 -0.86
C PHE A 45 -7.59 3.63 -0.46
N SER A 46 -8.45 2.74 -0.05
CA SER A 46 -9.81 3.08 0.36
C SER A 46 -10.34 2.05 1.34
N ASP A 47 -11.23 2.48 2.20
CA ASP A 47 -11.99 1.58 3.04
C ASP A 47 -13.33 1.31 2.32
N SER A 48 -14.32 0.80 3.04
CA SER A 48 -15.60 0.48 2.44
C SER A 48 -16.48 1.69 2.17
N SER A 49 -16.03 2.89 2.50
CA SER A 49 -16.83 4.09 2.31
C SER A 49 -16.74 4.65 0.89
N GLU A 50 -16.02 3.96 0.01
CA GLU A 50 -15.85 4.37 -1.37
C GLU A 50 -15.02 5.63 -1.56
N ASN A 51 -14.50 6.21 -0.52
CA ASN A 51 -13.61 7.36 -0.64
C ASN A 51 -12.20 6.86 -0.89
N GLN A 52 -11.76 6.96 -2.12
CA GLN A 52 -10.41 6.53 -2.45
C GLN A 52 -9.44 7.67 -2.26
N GLU A 53 -8.34 7.39 -1.59
CA GLU A 53 -7.28 8.36 -1.41
C GLU A 53 -6.09 7.98 -2.28
N LEU A 54 -5.33 8.99 -2.66
CA LEU A 54 -4.16 8.79 -3.51
C LEU A 54 -2.97 9.47 -2.88
N GLN A 55 -1.89 8.73 -2.76
CA GLN A 55 -0.63 9.28 -2.28
C GLN A 55 0.44 9.05 -3.33
N ARG A 56 1.13 10.11 -3.73
CA ARG A 56 2.24 10.00 -4.69
C ARG A 56 3.54 9.78 -3.91
N VAL A 57 4.29 8.78 -4.32
CA VAL A 57 5.48 8.34 -3.58
C VAL A 57 6.63 8.15 -4.55
N MET A 58 7.82 8.55 -4.14
CA MET A 58 9.02 8.39 -4.97
C MET A 58 9.79 7.12 -4.65
N GLU A 59 9.48 6.47 -3.54
CA GLU A 59 10.18 5.26 -3.11
C GLU A 59 9.35 4.01 -3.33
N HIS A 60 9.90 2.86 -2.97
CA HIS A 60 9.23 1.58 -3.21
C HIS A 60 8.41 1.13 -2.01
N ASN A 61 8.15 2.00 -1.08
CA ASN A 61 7.33 1.67 0.08
C ASN A 61 6.67 2.93 0.61
N TYR A 62 5.61 2.74 1.35
CA TYR A 62 4.89 3.85 1.95
C TYR A 62 4.11 3.34 3.14
N VAL A 63 4.07 4.11 4.21
CA VAL A 63 3.27 3.77 5.38
C VAL A 63 1.98 4.58 5.34
N LEU A 64 0.86 3.87 5.27
CA LEU A 64 -0.45 4.50 5.38
C LEU A 64 -0.68 4.77 6.86
N GLU A 65 -1.03 6.00 7.19
CA GLU A 65 -1.25 6.41 8.57
C GLU A 65 -2.66 6.93 8.79
N ASP A 66 -3.02 7.10 10.04
CA ASP A 66 -4.35 7.63 10.41
C ASP A 66 -5.50 6.80 9.85
N LEU A 67 -5.30 5.51 9.79
CA LEU A 67 -6.33 4.58 9.33
C LEU A 67 -7.30 4.26 10.45
N ILE A 68 -8.45 3.74 10.07
CA ILE A 68 -9.48 3.34 11.03
C ILE A 68 -9.14 1.94 11.55
N PRO A 69 -9.22 1.68 12.86
CA PRO A 69 -8.95 0.35 13.40
C PRO A 69 -9.95 -0.70 12.93
N ASP A 70 -9.52 -1.94 12.90
CA ASP A 70 -10.38 -3.10 12.60
C ASP A 70 -11.16 -2.91 11.29
N THR A 71 -10.51 -2.35 10.29
CA THR A 71 -11.15 -1.99 9.02
C THR A 71 -10.35 -2.56 7.86
N VAL A 72 -11.06 -3.06 6.86
CA VAL A 72 -10.44 -3.60 5.65
C VAL A 72 -10.15 -2.46 4.69
N TYR A 73 -8.93 -2.40 4.22
CA TYR A 73 -8.50 -1.42 3.22
C TYR A 73 -8.15 -2.12 1.92
N HIS A 74 -8.52 -1.52 0.83
CA HIS A 74 -8.22 -1.99 -0.52
C HIS A 74 -7.11 -1.11 -1.05
N ILE A 75 -6.02 -1.71 -1.48
CA ILE A 75 -4.81 -0.99 -1.88
C ILE A 75 -4.39 -1.40 -3.28
N GLN A 76 -4.04 -0.41 -4.08
CA GLN A 76 -3.47 -0.62 -5.42
C GLN A 76 -2.30 0.33 -5.60
N VAL A 77 -1.35 -0.03 -6.45
CA VAL A 77 -0.21 0.83 -6.75
C VAL A 77 -0.05 0.88 -8.27
N SER A 78 0.28 2.05 -8.78
CA SER A 78 0.62 2.21 -10.19
C SER A 78 1.93 2.98 -10.33
N VAL A 79 2.48 3.00 -11.51
CA VAL A 79 3.74 3.67 -11.82
C VAL A 79 3.48 4.81 -12.79
N THR A 80 4.12 5.94 -12.58
CA THR A 80 4.07 7.06 -13.51
C THR A 80 5.45 7.28 -14.13
N THR A 81 5.48 7.37 -15.45
CA THR A 81 6.68 7.70 -16.21
C THR A 81 6.33 8.85 -17.16
N ASN A 82 7.24 9.19 -18.06
CA ASN A 82 6.94 10.20 -19.09
C ASN A 82 5.81 9.73 -20.02
N GLY A 83 5.56 8.43 -20.08
CA GLY A 83 4.46 7.90 -20.89
C GLY A 83 3.11 7.96 -20.18
N GLY A 84 3.07 8.53 -18.98
CA GLY A 84 1.84 8.63 -18.21
C GLY A 84 1.76 7.61 -17.10
N GLU A 85 0.60 7.52 -16.49
CA GLU A 85 0.36 6.53 -15.44
C GLU A 85 0.02 5.18 -16.07
N GLY A 86 0.65 4.13 -15.61
CA GLY A 86 0.38 2.80 -16.09
C GLY A 86 -0.81 2.17 -15.39
N GLU A 87 -1.00 0.89 -15.65
CA GLU A 87 -2.12 0.15 -15.09
C GLU A 87 -1.91 -0.08 -13.60
N LYS A 88 -2.98 0.01 -12.84
CA LYS A 88 -2.92 -0.23 -11.40
C LYS A 88 -2.70 -1.72 -11.13
N SER A 89 -1.98 -2.03 -10.08
CA SER A 89 -1.81 -3.40 -9.64
C SER A 89 -3.15 -4.01 -9.24
N PRO A 90 -3.24 -5.33 -9.14
CA PRO A 90 -4.44 -5.95 -8.57
C PRO A 90 -4.70 -5.42 -7.17
N ILE A 91 -5.96 -5.41 -6.77
CA ILE A 91 -6.32 -4.93 -5.45
C ILE A 91 -5.86 -5.94 -4.41
N ILE A 92 -5.21 -5.45 -3.35
CA ILE A 92 -4.95 -6.28 -2.19
C ILE A 92 -5.80 -5.77 -1.04
N GLU A 93 -6.27 -6.68 -0.22
CA GLU A 93 -7.09 -6.34 0.93
C GLU A 93 -6.31 -6.57 2.19
N VAL A 94 -6.32 -5.60 3.07
CA VAL A 94 -5.58 -5.68 4.33
C VAL A 94 -6.44 -5.07 5.42
N LYS A 95 -6.50 -5.75 6.56
CA LYS A 95 -7.32 -5.27 7.67
C LYS A 95 -6.42 -4.76 8.78
N THR A 96 -6.69 -3.55 9.25
CA THR A 96 -5.97 -2.99 10.39
C THR A 96 -6.30 -3.77 11.66
N SER A 97 -5.40 -3.68 12.64
CA SER A 97 -5.63 -4.36 13.92
C SER A 97 -6.76 -3.68 14.69
N PRO A 98 -7.44 -4.42 15.55
CA PRO A 98 -8.40 -3.79 16.43
C PRO A 98 -7.71 -2.81 17.37
N LEU A 99 -8.45 -1.79 17.78
CA LEU A 99 -7.92 -0.78 18.70
C LEU A 99 -7.47 -1.45 20.01
N GLY A 100 -6.27 -1.12 20.46
CA GLY A 100 -5.73 -1.69 21.67
C GLY A 100 -5.21 -3.11 21.53
N LYS A 101 -5.21 -3.66 20.32
CA LYS A 101 -4.72 -5.01 20.06
C LYS A 101 -3.59 -4.97 19.04
N CYS A 102 -2.69 -5.91 19.17
CA CYS A 102 -1.63 -6.08 18.20
C CYS A 102 -1.77 -7.44 17.55
N LYS A 103 -1.49 -7.51 16.25
CA LYS A 103 -1.51 -8.79 15.57
C LYS A 103 -0.24 -9.53 15.93
N GLN A 104 -0.39 -10.75 16.42
CA GLN A 104 0.75 -11.53 16.83
C GLN A 104 0.57 -13.00 16.41
N TYR A 105 1.66 -13.63 16.01
CA TYR A 105 1.64 -15.05 15.62
C TYR A 105 2.27 -15.86 16.75
N VAL A 106 1.52 -16.79 17.28
CA VAL A 106 2.00 -17.68 18.34
C VAL A 106 1.72 -19.10 17.91
N GLY A 107 2.77 -19.89 17.72
CA GLY A 107 2.61 -21.26 17.29
C GLY A 107 1.86 -21.43 15.99
N GLY A 108 2.03 -20.47 15.06
CA GLY A 108 1.32 -20.53 13.79
C GLY A 108 -0.10 -20.01 13.83
N VAL A 109 -0.56 -19.55 14.97
CA VAL A 109 -1.92 -19.03 15.14
C VAL A 109 -1.86 -17.52 15.32
N VAL A 110 -2.77 -16.80 14.65
CA VAL A 110 -2.86 -15.36 14.81
C VAL A 110 -3.64 -15.05 16.06
N LYS A 111 -3.06 -14.19 16.91
CA LYS A 111 -3.72 -13.74 18.13
C LYS A 111 -3.64 -12.22 18.19
N TYR A 112 -4.54 -11.63 18.94
CA TYR A 112 -4.57 -10.18 19.12
C TYR A 112 -4.48 -9.85 20.60
N PRO A 113 -3.28 -10.02 21.21
CA PRO A 113 -3.13 -9.67 22.62
C PRO A 113 -3.26 -8.17 22.80
N PHE A 114 -3.54 -7.77 24.02
CA PHE A 114 -3.63 -6.36 24.33
C PHE A 114 -2.26 -5.72 24.15
N CYS A 115 -2.20 -4.68 23.33
CA CYS A 115 -0.96 -4.00 23.09
C CYS A 115 -0.68 -3.04 24.20
N LYS A 116 0.51 -3.14 24.76
CA LYS A 116 0.90 -2.12 25.66
C LYS A 116 1.21 -0.93 24.85
N GLN A 117 0.51 0.08 25.12
CA GLN A 117 0.63 1.16 24.26
C GLN A 117 1.59 2.09 24.72
N THR A 118 2.31 1.67 25.57
CA THR A 118 3.40 2.49 25.87
C THR A 118 4.01 2.91 24.66
N GLU A 119 3.94 2.03 23.75
CA GLU A 119 4.52 2.37 22.61
C GLU A 119 3.83 3.43 22.02
N LEU A 120 2.75 3.68 22.46
CA LEU A 120 2.07 4.65 21.81
C LEU A 120 2.27 5.81 22.43
N VAL A 121 2.64 5.60 23.38
CA VAL A 121 2.79 6.59 23.89
C VAL A 121 3.46 7.38 23.52
N VAL A 122 3.45 7.49 23.28
CA VAL A 122 3.94 8.19 23.17
C VAL A 122 3.85 8.81 22.84
#